data_e7993ebd3f2a36ecabd8f3b66861491d
#
_entry.id   e7993ebd3f2a36ecabd8f3b66861491d
#
_cell.length_a   1.000
_cell.length_b   1.000
_cell.length_c   1.000
_cell.angle_alpha   90.00
_cell.angle_beta   90.00
_cell.angle_gamma   90.00
#
_symmetry.space_group_name_H-M   'P 1'
#
loop_
_entity.id
_entity.type
_entity.pdbx_description
1 polymer ?
#
loop_
_entity_poly.entity_id
_entity_poly.type
_entity_poly.pdbx_seq_one_letter_code
_entity_poly.pdbx_strand_id
1 'polypeptide(L)'
;MCALTKPNGPSNSDAAVGAGLVTADPTVDDGEQVEVLGDSAYASGDMLHTLAGKQWLPLVKPWPLRPAVEGGFTLDDFTFDAVAGTLTCPGNITRGLSAKGNATFGVACRGCSLRQRCTTSATGRKVVLGEHHLLQRQHRQRAGDEDFKTVYRQHRPMVERSIAWLTRGARRVPYRVVEKNNTWLHHRVAALNLRRLLAMGLTNQNGTWALA
;
A
#
# COMPACT_ATOMS: atom_id res chain seq x y z
N MET A 1 12.81 9.63 6.37
CA MET A 1 13.79 9.45 5.26
C MET A 1 13.14 9.76 3.91
N CYS A 2 13.90 10.02 2.84
CA CYS A 2 13.42 10.19 1.47
C CYS A 2 14.44 9.63 0.48
N ALA A 3 13.97 9.13 -0.66
CA ALA A 3 14.83 8.65 -1.73
C ALA A 3 14.17 8.88 -3.10
N LEU A 4 14.99 9.03 -4.12
CA LEU A 4 14.61 8.96 -5.53
C LEU A 4 15.30 7.76 -6.15
N THR A 5 14.57 6.98 -6.94
CA THR A 5 15.08 5.80 -7.63
C THR A 5 14.91 5.94 -9.13
N LYS A 6 15.62 5.11 -9.91
CA LYS A 6 15.39 5.01 -11.34
C LYS A 6 13.96 4.47 -11.57
N PRO A 7 13.18 5.03 -12.49
CA PRO A 7 11.91 4.44 -12.87
C PRO A 7 12.13 3.06 -13.51
N ASN A 8 11.18 2.16 -13.29
CA ASN A 8 11.09 0.81 -13.85
C ASN A 8 11.87 -0.28 -13.11
N GLY A 9 11.16 -1.33 -12.83
CA GLY A 9 11.58 -2.58 -12.19
C GLY A 9 10.81 -2.84 -10.88
N PRO A 10 10.56 -4.11 -10.54
CA PRO A 10 9.80 -4.46 -9.34
C PRO A 10 10.47 -4.01 -8.03
N SER A 11 11.82 -3.96 -8.01
CA SER A 11 12.60 -3.47 -6.87
C SER A 11 12.62 -1.95 -6.70
N ASN A 12 12.12 -1.20 -7.69
CA ASN A 12 12.09 0.26 -7.69
C ASN A 12 10.65 0.81 -7.62
N SER A 13 9.66 -0.02 -7.27
CA SER A 13 8.31 0.45 -7.02
C SER A 13 8.27 1.29 -5.74
N ASP A 14 7.31 2.22 -5.66
CA ASP A 14 7.12 3.05 -4.46
C ASP A 14 7.00 2.20 -3.20
N ALA A 15 6.27 1.07 -3.28
CA ALA A 15 6.09 0.15 -2.16
C ALA A 15 7.41 -0.53 -1.74
N ALA A 16 8.24 -0.99 -2.69
CA ALA A 16 9.50 -1.65 -2.39
C ALA A 16 10.51 -0.68 -1.76
N VAL A 17 10.63 0.53 -2.33
CA VAL A 17 11.50 1.59 -1.78
C VAL A 17 10.96 2.07 -0.43
N GLY A 18 9.65 2.27 -0.32
CA GLY A 18 8.99 2.70 0.91
C GLY A 18 9.19 1.71 2.05
N ALA A 19 9.05 0.41 1.79
CA ALA A 19 9.32 -0.63 2.78
C ALA A 19 10.75 -0.53 3.34
N GLY A 20 11.75 -0.39 2.47
CA GLY A 20 13.15 -0.21 2.87
C GLY A 20 13.38 1.07 3.69
N LEU A 21 12.76 2.19 3.29
CA LEU A 21 12.90 3.46 4.00
C LEU A 21 12.28 3.42 5.40
N VAL A 22 11.08 2.84 5.51
CA VAL A 22 10.35 2.79 6.79
C VAL A 22 11.05 1.84 7.76
N THR A 23 11.51 0.68 7.31
CA THR A 23 12.20 -0.30 8.16
C THR A 23 13.61 0.12 8.57
N ALA A 24 14.24 1.02 7.83
CA ALA A 24 15.55 1.56 8.15
C ALA A 24 15.48 2.92 8.88
N ASP A 25 14.31 3.34 9.36
CA ASP A 25 14.17 4.62 10.09
C ASP A 25 14.82 4.49 11.49
N PRO A 26 15.88 5.25 11.78
CA PRO A 26 16.58 5.16 13.05
C PRO A 26 15.84 5.86 14.21
N THR A 27 14.71 6.52 13.94
CA THR A 27 13.91 7.21 14.95
C THR A 27 12.82 6.31 15.54
N VAL A 28 12.70 5.07 15.05
CA VAL A 28 11.74 4.08 15.54
C VAL A 28 12.50 3.01 16.32
N ASP A 29 12.16 2.86 17.59
CA ASP A 29 12.75 1.84 18.46
C ASP A 29 12.23 0.44 18.12
N ASP A 30 13.07 -0.58 18.31
CA ASP A 30 12.67 -1.97 18.14
C ASP A 30 11.55 -2.33 19.14
N GLY A 31 10.43 -2.82 18.59
CA GLY A 31 9.23 -3.15 19.36
C GLY A 31 8.21 -2.02 19.52
N GLU A 32 8.51 -0.82 19.05
CA GLU A 32 7.52 0.26 19.00
C GLU A 32 6.42 -0.04 17.97
N GLN A 33 5.17 0.14 18.39
CA GLN A 33 4.03 0.03 17.48
C GLN A 33 3.85 1.33 16.71
N VAL A 34 4.13 1.30 15.41
CA VAL A 34 4.09 2.46 14.53
C VAL A 34 2.91 2.38 13.57
N GLU A 35 2.25 3.50 13.35
CA GLU A 35 1.26 3.67 12.28
C GLU A 35 1.94 4.21 11.03
N VAL A 36 1.88 3.45 9.92
CA VAL A 36 2.50 3.81 8.65
C VAL A 36 1.45 4.34 7.69
N LEU A 37 1.46 5.65 7.49
CA LEU A 37 0.54 6.35 6.60
C LEU A 37 1.06 6.38 5.16
N GLY A 38 0.23 5.96 4.22
CA GLY A 38 0.57 5.99 2.79
C GLY A 38 -0.65 6.08 1.88
N ASP A 39 -0.41 6.36 0.61
CA ASP A 39 -1.44 6.25 -0.41
C ASP A 39 -1.54 4.81 -0.96
N SER A 40 -2.40 4.61 -1.96
CA SER A 40 -2.61 3.28 -2.54
C SER A 40 -1.39 2.69 -3.24
N ALA A 41 -0.37 3.48 -3.60
CA ALA A 41 0.86 2.97 -4.19
C ALA A 41 1.62 2.04 -3.22
N TYR A 42 1.43 2.25 -1.91
CA TYR A 42 2.04 1.44 -0.84
C TYR A 42 1.17 0.25 -0.39
N ALA A 43 0.01 0.01 -0.99
CA ALA A 43 -0.88 -1.10 -0.62
C ALA A 43 -0.52 -2.44 -1.27
N SER A 44 0.75 -2.65 -1.63
CA SER A 44 1.21 -3.95 -2.16
C SER A 44 1.21 -5.02 -1.07
N GLY A 45 1.08 -6.30 -1.48
CA GLY A 45 1.15 -7.41 -0.54
C GLY A 45 2.48 -7.46 0.21
N ASP A 46 3.60 -7.21 -0.49
CA ASP A 46 4.94 -7.22 0.08
C ASP A 46 5.14 -6.12 1.13
N MET A 47 4.62 -4.91 0.87
CA MET A 47 4.65 -3.82 1.86
C MET A 47 3.84 -4.19 3.10
N LEU A 48 2.62 -4.68 2.92
CA LEU A 48 1.78 -5.12 4.04
C LEU A 48 2.43 -6.26 4.84
N HIS A 49 3.11 -7.20 4.15
CA HIS A 49 3.86 -8.29 4.79
C HIS A 49 5.03 -7.74 5.61
N THR A 50 5.79 -6.80 5.06
CA THR A 50 6.91 -6.15 5.76
C THR A 50 6.43 -5.44 7.03
N LEU A 51 5.34 -4.68 6.96
CA LEU A 51 4.77 -3.99 8.10
C LEU A 51 4.24 -4.97 9.16
N ALA A 52 3.57 -6.04 8.73
CA ALA A 52 3.08 -7.08 9.63
C ALA A 52 4.22 -7.78 10.39
N GLY A 53 5.36 -8.04 9.73
CA GLY A 53 6.56 -8.61 10.36
C GLY A 53 7.17 -7.73 11.45
N LYS A 54 6.96 -6.41 11.39
CA LYS A 54 7.36 -5.43 12.41
C LYS A 54 6.23 -5.12 13.41
N GLN A 55 5.06 -5.74 13.28
CA GLN A 55 3.85 -5.44 14.06
C GLN A 55 3.37 -3.98 13.90
N TRP A 56 3.71 -3.34 12.80
CA TRP A 56 3.31 -1.98 12.49
C TRP A 56 1.95 -1.94 11.79
N LEU A 57 1.21 -0.88 12.05
CA LEU A 57 -0.16 -0.72 11.56
C LEU A 57 -0.20 0.05 10.23
N PRO A 58 -0.58 -0.57 9.10
CA PRO A 58 -0.72 0.15 7.85
C PRO A 58 -1.96 1.03 7.85
N LEU A 59 -1.78 2.34 7.72
CA LEU A 59 -2.81 3.33 7.40
C LEU A 59 -2.70 3.71 5.92
N VAL A 60 -2.77 2.72 5.05
CA VAL A 60 -2.59 2.83 3.61
C VAL A 60 -3.92 2.60 2.93
N LYS A 61 -4.30 3.46 1.98
CA LYS A 61 -5.54 3.25 1.22
C LYS A 61 -5.38 1.99 0.34
N PRO A 62 -6.23 0.94 0.53
CA PRO A 62 -6.11 -0.26 -0.27
C PRO A 62 -6.46 0.01 -1.74
N TRP A 63 -5.92 -0.80 -2.63
CA TRP A 63 -6.34 -0.78 -4.03
C TRP A 63 -7.79 -1.26 -4.15
N PRO A 64 -8.61 -0.56 -4.94
CA PRO A 64 -9.97 -1.00 -5.18
C PRO A 64 -9.95 -2.31 -5.96
N LEU A 65 -10.75 -3.27 -5.53
CA LEU A 65 -10.97 -4.49 -6.30
C LEU A 65 -11.77 -4.15 -7.56
N ARG A 66 -11.29 -4.67 -8.69
CA ARG A 66 -12.00 -4.54 -9.96
C ARG A 66 -12.75 -5.85 -10.25
N PRO A 67 -14.09 -5.84 -10.31
CA PRO A 67 -14.83 -7.00 -10.76
C PRO A 67 -14.54 -7.27 -12.25
N ALA A 68 -14.65 -8.52 -12.67
CA ALA A 68 -14.48 -8.88 -14.09
C ALA A 68 -15.67 -8.43 -14.96
N VAL A 69 -16.82 -8.17 -14.33
CA VAL A 69 -18.02 -7.62 -14.93
C VAL A 69 -18.41 -6.41 -14.09
N GLU A 70 -18.79 -5.32 -14.68
CA GLU A 70 -19.22 -4.11 -13.95
C GLU A 70 -20.37 -4.44 -12.99
N GLY A 71 -20.27 -4.00 -11.74
CA GLY A 71 -21.23 -4.33 -10.67
C GLY A 71 -21.29 -5.81 -10.28
N GLY A 72 -20.36 -6.62 -10.80
CA GLY A 72 -20.28 -8.06 -10.53
C GLY A 72 -19.37 -8.40 -9.35
N PHE A 73 -19.03 -9.67 -9.24
CA PHE A 73 -18.24 -10.22 -8.14
C PHE A 73 -16.78 -9.84 -8.22
N THR A 74 -16.24 -9.40 -7.08
CA THR A 74 -14.84 -9.13 -6.84
C THR A 74 -14.11 -10.36 -6.28
N LEU A 75 -12.82 -10.23 -5.99
CA LEU A 75 -12.06 -11.29 -5.34
C LEU A 75 -12.56 -11.59 -3.92
N ASP A 76 -13.07 -10.58 -3.22
CA ASP A 76 -13.51 -10.73 -1.82
C ASP A 76 -14.85 -11.48 -1.70
N ASP A 77 -15.59 -11.67 -2.80
CA ASP A 77 -16.80 -12.50 -2.85
C ASP A 77 -16.49 -14.02 -2.96
N PHE A 78 -15.22 -14.39 -3.13
CA PHE A 78 -14.77 -15.78 -3.13
C PHE A 78 -14.27 -16.18 -1.74
N THR A 79 -14.63 -17.39 -1.30
CA THR A 79 -14.17 -17.93 -0.02
C THR A 79 -12.92 -18.77 -0.23
N PHE A 80 -11.83 -18.41 0.46
CA PHE A 80 -10.58 -19.15 0.47
C PHE A 80 -10.47 -20.00 1.73
N ASP A 81 -10.15 -21.28 1.56
CA ASP A 81 -9.78 -22.20 2.61
C ASP A 81 -8.27 -22.46 2.54
N ALA A 82 -7.54 -21.95 3.53
CA ALA A 82 -6.09 -22.06 3.58
C ALA A 82 -5.62 -23.48 3.92
N VAL A 83 -6.41 -24.24 4.69
CA VAL A 83 -6.07 -25.61 5.11
C VAL A 83 -6.24 -26.57 3.94
N ALA A 84 -7.38 -26.48 3.26
CA ALA A 84 -7.67 -27.30 2.09
C ALA A 84 -6.98 -26.81 0.81
N GLY A 85 -6.43 -25.61 0.77
CA GLY A 85 -5.85 -25.01 -0.44
C GLY A 85 -6.90 -24.81 -1.54
N THR A 86 -8.13 -24.44 -1.19
CA THR A 86 -9.24 -24.34 -2.13
C THR A 86 -9.87 -22.96 -2.16
N LEU A 87 -10.51 -22.65 -3.28
CA LEU A 87 -11.29 -21.43 -3.48
C LEU A 87 -12.71 -21.78 -3.91
N THR A 88 -13.69 -21.26 -3.17
CA THR A 88 -15.13 -21.42 -3.46
C THR A 88 -15.68 -20.14 -4.07
N CYS A 89 -16.32 -20.23 -5.22
CA CYS A 89 -16.94 -19.09 -5.89
C CYS A 89 -18.32 -18.75 -5.29
N PRO A 90 -18.92 -17.58 -5.59
CA PRO A 90 -20.26 -17.19 -5.13
C PRO A 90 -21.37 -18.15 -5.55
N GLY A 91 -21.15 -18.98 -6.56
CA GLY A 91 -22.06 -20.06 -6.98
C GLY A 91 -21.81 -21.40 -6.27
N ASN A 92 -21.11 -21.39 -5.12
CA ASN A 92 -20.81 -22.55 -4.29
C ASN A 92 -20.02 -23.69 -5.00
N ILE A 93 -19.25 -23.35 -6.04
CA ILE A 93 -18.33 -24.29 -6.68
C ILE A 93 -16.95 -24.11 -6.08
N THR A 94 -16.37 -25.20 -5.55
CA THR A 94 -15.03 -25.25 -4.98
C THR A 94 -14.01 -25.77 -5.99
N ARG A 95 -12.81 -25.15 -6.04
CA ARG A 95 -11.67 -25.58 -6.85
C ARG A 95 -10.39 -25.51 -6.06
N GLY A 96 -9.54 -26.49 -6.23
CA GLY A 96 -8.17 -26.46 -5.71
C GLY A 96 -7.35 -25.35 -6.35
N LEU A 97 -6.44 -24.78 -5.58
CA LEU A 97 -5.44 -23.84 -6.06
C LEU A 97 -4.23 -24.58 -6.60
N SER A 98 -3.73 -24.15 -7.73
CA SER A 98 -2.42 -24.60 -8.22
C SER A 98 -1.30 -24.03 -7.34
N ALA A 99 -0.08 -24.56 -7.47
CA ALA A 99 1.12 -24.04 -6.79
C ALA A 99 1.39 -22.54 -7.07
N LYS A 100 0.84 -22.01 -8.17
CA LYS A 100 0.92 -20.58 -8.53
C LYS A 100 -0.30 -19.76 -8.04
N GLY A 101 -1.11 -20.29 -7.13
CA GLY A 101 -2.28 -19.59 -6.60
C GLY A 101 -3.45 -19.44 -7.59
N ASN A 102 -3.52 -20.26 -8.64
CA ASN A 102 -4.58 -20.15 -9.64
C ASN A 102 -5.72 -21.14 -9.36
N ALA A 103 -6.98 -20.65 -9.34
CA ALA A 103 -8.19 -21.45 -9.40
C ALA A 103 -8.92 -21.23 -10.74
N THR A 104 -9.27 -22.29 -11.44
CA THR A 104 -10.00 -22.25 -12.72
C THR A 104 -11.33 -22.95 -12.56
N PHE A 105 -12.42 -22.21 -12.74
CA PHE A 105 -13.80 -22.73 -12.59
C PHE A 105 -14.32 -23.34 -13.89
N GLY A 106 -13.81 -22.92 -15.03
CA GLY A 106 -13.96 -23.60 -16.32
C GLY A 106 -15.40 -23.96 -16.70
N VAL A 107 -15.60 -25.24 -16.98
CA VAL A 107 -16.87 -25.81 -17.45
C VAL A 107 -18.01 -25.58 -16.44
N ALA A 108 -17.71 -25.52 -15.14
CA ALA A 108 -18.72 -25.28 -14.10
C ALA A 108 -19.42 -23.92 -14.25
N CYS A 109 -18.79 -22.97 -14.97
CA CYS A 109 -19.41 -21.68 -15.26
C CYS A 109 -20.45 -21.73 -16.40
N ARG A 110 -20.53 -22.79 -17.20
CA ARG A 110 -21.42 -22.82 -18.38
C ARG A 110 -22.90 -22.79 -18.00
N GLY A 111 -23.29 -23.55 -16.99
CA GLY A 111 -24.66 -23.62 -16.48
C GLY A 111 -24.92 -22.76 -15.23
N CYS A 112 -23.98 -21.90 -14.85
CA CYS A 112 -24.09 -21.10 -13.63
C CYS A 112 -25.02 -19.89 -13.83
N SER A 113 -26.05 -19.75 -13.01
CA SER A 113 -26.99 -18.62 -13.05
C SER A 113 -26.33 -17.27 -12.73
N LEU A 114 -25.18 -17.30 -12.02
CA LEU A 114 -24.43 -16.10 -11.65
C LEU A 114 -23.36 -15.70 -12.69
N ARG A 115 -23.25 -16.44 -13.78
CA ARG A 115 -22.19 -16.25 -14.79
C ARG A 115 -22.12 -14.81 -15.30
N GLN A 116 -23.25 -14.20 -15.61
CA GLN A 116 -23.30 -12.84 -16.17
C GLN A 116 -22.72 -11.78 -15.23
N ARG A 117 -22.77 -12.01 -13.91
CA ARG A 117 -22.15 -11.16 -12.89
C ARG A 117 -20.73 -11.55 -12.53
N CYS A 118 -20.27 -12.70 -12.99
CA CYS A 118 -18.99 -13.30 -12.56
C CYS A 118 -17.89 -13.19 -13.62
N THR A 119 -18.20 -13.42 -14.89
CA THR A 119 -17.18 -13.46 -15.94
C THR A 119 -17.74 -13.28 -17.35
N THR A 120 -17.01 -12.56 -18.18
CA THR A 120 -17.27 -12.45 -19.63
C THR A 120 -16.53 -13.53 -20.43
N SER A 121 -15.60 -14.27 -19.79
CA SER A 121 -14.79 -15.28 -20.47
C SER A 121 -15.61 -16.46 -20.96
N ALA A 122 -15.45 -16.86 -22.22
CA ALA A 122 -16.08 -18.05 -22.80
C ALA A 122 -15.64 -19.34 -22.07
N THR A 123 -14.41 -19.38 -21.57
CA THR A 123 -13.82 -20.54 -20.88
C THR A 123 -14.11 -20.58 -19.37
N GLY A 124 -14.87 -19.59 -18.83
CA GLY A 124 -15.21 -19.50 -17.42
C GLY A 124 -14.25 -18.64 -16.60
N ARG A 125 -14.58 -18.48 -15.31
CA ARG A 125 -13.80 -17.65 -14.39
C ARG A 125 -12.47 -18.29 -14.04
N LYS A 126 -11.40 -17.52 -14.14
CA LYS A 126 -10.09 -17.82 -13.53
C LYS A 126 -9.81 -16.76 -12.47
N VAL A 127 -9.34 -17.20 -11.31
CA VAL A 127 -8.93 -16.35 -10.21
C VAL A 127 -7.45 -16.64 -9.91
N VAL A 128 -6.69 -15.59 -9.65
CA VAL A 128 -5.29 -15.69 -9.26
C VAL A 128 -5.17 -15.04 -7.87
N LEU A 129 -4.72 -15.80 -6.90
CA LEU A 129 -4.41 -15.33 -5.56
C LEU A 129 -2.91 -15.05 -5.49
N GLY A 130 -2.55 -13.82 -5.13
CA GLY A 130 -1.17 -13.48 -4.81
C GLY A 130 -0.74 -14.10 -3.47
N GLU A 131 0.55 -14.17 -3.20
CA GLU A 131 1.13 -14.74 -1.99
C GLU A 131 0.53 -14.11 -0.71
N HIS A 132 0.37 -12.80 -0.70
CA HIS A 132 -0.11 -12.05 0.46
C HIS A 132 -1.61 -11.67 0.38
N HIS A 133 -2.41 -12.43 -0.39
CA HIS A 133 -3.82 -12.11 -0.63
C HIS A 133 -4.66 -12.03 0.66
N LEU A 134 -4.34 -12.85 1.67
CA LEU A 134 -5.03 -12.82 2.97
C LEU A 134 -4.77 -11.50 3.71
N LEU A 135 -3.52 -11.06 3.77
CA LEU A 135 -3.15 -9.77 4.37
C LEU A 135 -3.84 -8.60 3.64
N GLN A 136 -3.85 -8.65 2.31
CA GLN A 136 -4.52 -7.63 1.52
C GLN A 136 -6.04 -7.63 1.75
N ARG A 137 -6.66 -8.81 1.92
CA ARG A 137 -8.09 -8.92 2.23
C ARG A 137 -8.41 -8.35 3.62
N GLN A 138 -7.65 -8.76 4.64
CA GLN A 138 -7.78 -8.23 6.00
C GLN A 138 -7.60 -6.71 6.04
N HIS A 139 -6.60 -6.22 5.29
CA HIS A 139 -6.34 -4.79 5.18
C HIS A 139 -7.50 -4.04 4.52
N ARG A 140 -8.13 -4.58 3.45
CA ARG A 140 -9.32 -3.99 2.83
C ARG A 140 -10.51 -3.96 3.79
N GLN A 141 -10.72 -5.04 4.55
CA GLN A 141 -11.78 -5.10 5.57
C GLN A 141 -11.57 -4.01 6.63
N ARG A 142 -10.37 -3.92 7.21
CA ARG A 142 -10.01 -2.89 8.18
C ARG A 142 -10.15 -1.47 7.61
N ALA A 143 -9.78 -1.26 6.36
CA ALA A 143 -9.91 0.05 5.71
C ALA A 143 -11.38 0.45 5.43
N GLY A 144 -12.32 -0.48 5.57
CA GLY A 144 -13.76 -0.23 5.58
C GLY A 144 -14.29 0.36 6.88
N ASP A 145 -13.55 0.23 7.99
CA ASP A 145 -13.97 0.67 9.32
C ASP A 145 -13.92 2.20 9.44
N GLU A 146 -14.83 2.78 10.22
CA GLU A 146 -14.91 4.23 10.39
C GLU A 146 -13.71 4.79 11.17
N ASP A 147 -13.16 4.03 12.11
CA ASP A 147 -11.95 4.42 12.84
C ASP A 147 -10.76 4.60 11.89
N PHE A 148 -10.53 3.61 10.99
CA PHE A 148 -9.50 3.72 9.97
C PHE A 148 -9.71 4.96 9.09
N LYS A 149 -10.92 5.18 8.60
CA LYS A 149 -11.25 6.32 7.74
C LYS A 149 -11.05 7.66 8.44
N THR A 150 -11.38 7.71 9.73
CA THR A 150 -11.23 8.92 10.54
C THR A 150 -9.77 9.27 10.74
N VAL A 151 -8.94 8.32 11.18
CA VAL A 151 -7.50 8.51 11.35
C VAL A 151 -6.83 8.85 10.00
N TYR A 152 -7.18 8.14 8.93
CA TYR A 152 -6.66 8.41 7.60
C TYR A 152 -6.98 9.83 7.12
N ARG A 153 -8.24 10.30 7.28
CA ARG A 153 -8.65 11.67 6.91
C ARG A 153 -7.93 12.73 7.73
N GLN A 154 -7.71 12.47 9.02
CA GLN A 154 -7.00 13.40 9.91
C GLN A 154 -5.57 13.65 9.47
N HIS A 155 -4.84 12.61 9.09
CA HIS A 155 -3.41 12.69 8.79
C HIS A 155 -3.10 12.97 7.30
N ARG A 156 -3.97 12.58 6.38
CA ARG A 156 -3.77 12.73 4.93
C ARG A 156 -3.40 14.15 4.48
N PRO A 157 -4.06 15.23 4.95
CA PRO A 157 -3.74 16.58 4.52
C PRO A 157 -2.32 17.01 4.88
N MET A 158 -1.74 16.47 5.95
CA MET A 158 -0.38 16.78 6.37
C MET A 158 0.66 16.21 5.41
N VAL A 159 0.45 14.99 4.93
CA VAL A 159 1.30 14.35 3.92
C VAL A 159 1.23 15.09 2.59
N GLU A 160 0.04 15.41 2.12
CA GLU A 160 -0.17 16.13 0.86
C GLU A 160 0.45 17.54 0.88
N ARG A 161 0.31 18.25 1.99
CA ARG A 161 0.98 19.56 2.17
C ARG A 161 2.50 19.44 2.10
N SER A 162 3.07 18.37 2.63
CA SER A 162 4.52 18.12 2.58
C SER A 162 4.99 17.87 1.15
N ILE A 163 4.27 17.03 0.41
CA ILE A 163 4.56 16.74 -1.01
C ILE A 163 4.40 18.03 -1.84
N ALA A 164 3.31 18.76 -1.65
CA ALA A 164 3.07 20.02 -2.35
C ALA A 164 4.17 21.04 -2.11
N TRP A 165 4.71 21.11 -0.88
CA TRP A 165 5.82 22.00 -0.56
C TRP A 165 7.13 21.55 -1.24
N LEU A 166 7.43 20.24 -1.23
CA LEU A 166 8.62 19.68 -1.89
C LEU A 166 8.60 19.88 -3.41
N THR A 167 7.41 19.82 -4.01
CA THR A 167 7.23 19.99 -5.48
C THR A 167 6.96 21.43 -5.91
N ARG A 168 6.87 22.38 -4.97
CA ARG A 168 6.61 23.79 -5.26
C ARG A 168 7.71 24.37 -6.16
N GLY A 169 7.29 24.91 -7.30
CA GLY A 169 8.19 25.51 -8.29
C GLY A 169 8.96 24.51 -9.17
N ALA A 170 8.90 23.21 -8.89
CA ALA A 170 9.57 22.19 -9.67
C ALA A 170 8.79 20.86 -9.62
N ARG A 171 7.96 20.61 -10.61
CA ARG A 171 7.26 19.32 -10.77
C ARG A 171 8.15 18.22 -11.37
N ARG A 172 9.35 18.59 -11.83
CA ARG A 172 10.35 17.67 -12.38
C ARG A 172 11.63 17.82 -11.60
N VAL A 173 12.35 16.73 -11.45
CA VAL A 173 13.69 16.75 -10.85
C VAL A 173 14.66 17.57 -11.74
N PRO A 174 15.54 18.41 -11.16
CA PRO A 174 16.35 19.33 -11.94
C PRO A 174 17.53 18.67 -12.66
N TYR A 175 17.95 17.49 -12.22
CA TYR A 175 19.15 16.83 -12.75
C TYR A 175 18.80 15.52 -13.50
N ARG A 176 19.70 15.08 -14.39
CA ARG A 176 19.57 13.81 -15.12
C ARG A 176 20.05 12.60 -14.30
N VAL A 177 20.87 12.84 -13.27
CA VAL A 177 21.52 11.80 -12.46
C VAL A 177 20.78 11.63 -11.14
N VAL A 178 20.56 10.39 -10.74
CA VAL A 178 19.77 10.04 -9.52
C VAL A 178 20.43 10.60 -8.27
N GLU A 179 21.76 10.47 -8.12
CA GLU A 179 22.50 10.92 -6.94
C GLU A 179 22.40 12.43 -6.73
N LYS A 180 22.49 13.21 -7.81
CA LYS A 180 22.28 14.67 -7.73
C LYS A 180 20.87 15.06 -7.36
N ASN A 181 19.88 14.33 -7.86
CA ASN A 181 18.48 14.53 -7.50
C ASN A 181 18.22 14.11 -6.04
N ASN A 182 18.83 13.05 -5.55
CA ASN A 182 18.75 12.67 -4.14
C ASN A 182 19.34 13.76 -3.23
N THR A 183 20.51 14.27 -3.53
CA THR A 183 21.11 15.38 -2.78
C THR A 183 20.20 16.60 -2.76
N TRP A 184 19.68 17.00 -3.92
CA TRP A 184 18.72 18.08 -4.04
C TRP A 184 17.43 17.83 -3.20
N LEU A 185 16.89 16.62 -3.23
CA LEU A 185 15.72 16.26 -2.45
C LEU A 185 16.00 16.33 -0.95
N HIS A 186 17.14 15.81 -0.50
CA HIS A 186 17.55 15.85 0.89
C HIS A 186 17.63 17.29 1.43
N HIS A 187 18.21 18.22 0.66
CA HIS A 187 18.24 19.64 1.04
C HIS A 187 16.83 20.23 1.16
N ARG A 188 15.92 19.90 0.26
CA ARG A 188 14.52 20.38 0.34
C ARG A 188 13.78 19.81 1.54
N VAL A 189 13.98 18.52 1.84
CA VAL A 189 13.38 17.87 3.01
C VAL A 189 13.97 18.44 4.30
N ALA A 190 15.27 18.65 4.37
CA ALA A 190 15.92 19.30 5.52
C ALA A 190 15.34 20.70 5.78
N ALA A 191 15.19 21.52 4.73
CA ALA A 191 14.58 22.85 4.85
C ALA A 191 13.12 22.78 5.32
N LEU A 192 12.34 21.79 4.83
CA LEU A 192 10.96 21.56 5.28
C LEU A 192 10.92 21.17 6.75
N ASN A 193 11.80 20.26 7.18
CA ASN A 193 11.85 19.82 8.57
C ASN A 193 12.28 20.94 9.50
N LEU A 194 13.31 21.73 9.14
CA LEU A 194 13.73 22.89 9.92
C LEU A 194 12.57 23.90 10.08
N ARG A 195 11.85 24.19 9.00
CA ARG A 195 10.68 25.07 9.06
C ARG A 195 9.60 24.53 10.00
N ARG A 196 9.37 23.22 10.02
CA ARG A 196 8.43 22.58 10.95
C ARG A 196 8.89 22.68 12.40
N LEU A 197 10.15 22.41 12.66
CA LEU A 197 10.74 22.54 13.99
C LEU A 197 10.61 23.97 14.51
N LEU A 198 10.88 24.98 13.67
CA LEU A 198 10.68 26.39 14.04
C LEU A 198 9.19 26.69 14.32
N ALA A 199 8.28 26.14 13.53
CA ALA A 199 6.84 26.31 13.77
C ALA A 199 6.35 25.59 15.04
N MET A 200 7.07 24.56 15.50
CA MET A 200 6.83 23.84 16.75
C MET A 200 7.52 24.50 17.97
N GLY A 201 8.15 25.65 17.78
CA GLY A 201 8.80 26.38 18.87
C GLY A 201 10.28 26.04 19.07
N LEU A 202 10.97 25.49 18.06
CA LEU A 202 12.42 25.27 18.18
C LEU A 202 13.14 26.60 18.41
N THR A 203 13.83 26.69 19.53
CA THR A 203 14.62 27.86 19.93
C THR A 203 16.06 27.45 20.26
N ASN A 204 16.98 28.40 20.14
CA ASN A 204 18.34 28.23 20.61
C ASN A 204 18.56 29.08 21.85
N GLN A 205 18.88 28.45 22.97
CA GLN A 205 19.21 29.12 24.22
C GLN A 205 20.66 28.82 24.60
N ASN A 206 21.53 29.77 24.47
CA ASN A 206 22.95 29.65 24.82
C ASN A 206 23.68 28.51 24.08
N GLY A 207 23.39 28.31 22.79
CA GLY A 207 23.99 27.26 21.99
C GLY A 207 23.29 25.90 22.04
N THR A 208 22.29 25.74 22.91
CA THR A 208 21.48 24.50 23.01
C THR A 208 20.13 24.69 22.32
N TRP A 209 19.81 23.77 21.41
CA TRP A 209 18.52 23.73 20.72
C TRP A 209 17.50 22.96 21.53
N ALA A 210 16.34 23.52 21.75
CA ALA A 210 15.20 22.90 22.44
C ALA A 210 13.89 23.23 21.76
N LEU A 211 12.92 22.32 21.84
CA LEU A 211 11.52 22.57 21.51
C LEU A 211 10.83 23.11 22.76
N ALA A 212 10.05 24.16 22.58
CA ALA A 212 9.28 24.78 23.67
C ALA A 212 8.05 23.92 24.03
#